data_cf57cc57fa3362032e967e8336b87c30
#
_entry.id   cf57cc57fa3362032e967e8336b87c30
#
_cell.length_a   1.000
_cell.length_b   1.000
_cell.length_c   1.000
_cell.angle_alpha   90.00
_cell.angle_beta   90.00
_cell.angle_gamma   90.00
#
_symmetry.space_group_name_H-M   'P 1'
#
loop_
_entity.id
_entity.type
_entity.pdbx_description
1 polymer ?
#
loop_
_entity_poly.entity_id
_entity_poly.type
_entity_poly.pdbx_seq_one_letter_code
_entity_poly.pdbx_strand_id
1 'polypeptide(L)'
;MVSFINDQAEGLRRILAGPKPRIVSLVAAVGTADKAILLLNLASSLTRAGSDVLLLDACSPSNALAQRLGAARAATLMQVARQERGLNEVAQRTAQGFSVATLARENLKGILQDAVQARRLANAFGVLASQSDIMLVDAELDADDGFPVPAMQRGEIIVQVANSGSSITSAYAIIKRLSGLLGRRSFGILVTGAAELEARQVYVNLAQAASRYLAVPLTSIGWVPADIDLRRATDLGRAVVDAFPMAGAAVAFRRLAGHLVNTGSSVAESAYA
;
A
#
# COMPACT_ATOMS: atom_id res chain seq x y z
N MET A 1 10.39 -36.84 24.39
CA MET A 1 9.32 -36.15 25.15
C MET A 1 9.45 -34.62 25.15
N VAL A 2 10.33 -34.00 24.35
CA VAL A 2 10.57 -32.52 24.29
C VAL A 2 9.81 -31.82 23.16
N SER A 3 9.28 -32.60 22.20
CA SER A 3 8.62 -32.02 20.97
C SER A 3 7.24 -31.48 21.22
N PHE A 4 6.46 -32.02 22.15
CA PHE A 4 5.03 -31.60 22.36
C PHE A 4 4.86 -30.28 23.11
N ILE A 5 5.83 -29.89 23.95
CA ILE A 5 5.71 -28.64 24.73
C ILE A 5 6.03 -27.40 23.87
N ASN A 6 6.91 -27.54 22.87
CA ASN A 6 7.18 -26.46 21.90
C ASN A 6 5.99 -26.19 20.98
N ASP A 7 5.24 -27.21 20.61
CA ASP A 7 4.09 -27.10 19.71
C ASP A 7 2.91 -26.37 20.37
N GLN A 8 2.65 -26.62 21.67
CA GLN A 8 1.61 -25.91 22.41
C GLN A 8 1.94 -24.43 22.66
N ALA A 9 3.20 -24.11 22.96
CA ALA A 9 3.62 -22.72 23.16
C ALA A 9 3.60 -21.94 21.82
N GLU A 10 3.88 -22.60 20.71
CA GLU A 10 3.80 -22.01 19.38
C GLU A 10 2.33 -21.81 18.93
N GLY A 11 1.45 -22.77 19.27
CA GLY A 11 -0.01 -22.63 19.09
C GLY A 11 -0.59 -21.47 19.90
N LEU A 12 -0.21 -21.34 21.18
CA LEU A 12 -0.64 -20.22 22.02
C LEU A 12 -0.09 -18.87 21.53
N ARG A 13 1.17 -18.81 21.09
CA ARG A 13 1.74 -17.60 20.49
C ARG A 13 1.04 -17.20 19.20
N ARG A 14 0.59 -18.17 18.39
CA ARG A 14 -0.19 -17.94 17.17
C ARG A 14 -1.59 -17.40 17.47
N ILE A 15 -2.26 -17.91 18.51
CA ILE A 15 -3.57 -17.43 18.94
C ILE A 15 -3.47 -16.04 19.58
N LEU A 16 -2.40 -15.76 20.31
CA LEU A 16 -2.15 -14.45 20.95
C LEU A 16 -1.59 -13.41 20.00
N ALA A 17 -1.02 -13.81 18.86
CA ALA A 17 -0.44 -12.89 17.87
C ALA A 17 -1.46 -12.08 17.06
N GLY A 18 -2.77 -12.35 17.20
CA GLY A 18 -3.82 -11.69 16.41
C GLY A 18 -3.73 -11.99 14.90
N PRO A 19 -4.67 -11.51 14.11
CA PRO A 19 -4.61 -11.62 12.66
C PRO A 19 -3.37 -10.88 12.13
N LYS A 20 -2.66 -11.51 11.17
CA LYS A 20 -1.49 -10.88 10.55
C LYS A 20 -1.91 -9.60 9.85
N PRO A 21 -1.16 -8.48 10.04
CA PRO A 21 -1.46 -7.23 9.38
C PRO A 21 -1.43 -7.41 7.85
N ARG A 22 -2.41 -6.83 7.18
CA ARG A 22 -2.46 -6.83 5.72
C ARG A 22 -1.56 -5.72 5.19
N ILE A 23 -0.59 -6.05 4.38
CA ILE A 23 0.32 -5.10 3.73
C ILE A 23 -0.10 -4.95 2.28
N VAL A 24 -0.43 -3.73 1.88
CA VAL A 24 -0.83 -3.36 0.50
C VAL A 24 0.14 -2.32 -0.01
N SER A 25 1.02 -2.73 -0.92
CA SER A 25 2.00 -1.84 -1.57
C SER A 25 1.40 -1.25 -2.84
N LEU A 26 1.28 0.08 -2.89
CA LEU A 26 0.76 0.79 -4.05
C LEU A 26 1.91 1.39 -4.86
N VAL A 27 2.05 0.93 -6.11
CA VAL A 27 2.97 1.48 -7.11
C VAL A 27 2.15 2.22 -8.15
N ALA A 28 2.60 3.36 -8.66
CA ALA A 28 1.81 4.17 -9.56
C ALA A 28 2.45 4.37 -10.93
N ALA A 29 1.65 4.21 -11.97
CA ALA A 29 1.93 4.62 -13.34
C ALA A 29 1.34 6.01 -13.66
N VAL A 30 1.13 6.83 -12.61
CA VAL A 30 0.60 8.19 -12.67
C VAL A 30 1.49 9.13 -11.88
N GLY A 31 1.20 10.43 -11.93
CA GLY A 31 1.94 11.43 -11.16
C GLY A 31 1.81 11.24 -9.65
N THR A 32 2.82 11.71 -8.91
CA THR A 32 2.90 11.59 -7.45
C THR A 32 1.73 12.27 -6.72
N ALA A 33 1.19 13.36 -7.30
CA ALA A 33 0.02 14.04 -6.76
C ALA A 33 -1.24 13.15 -6.82
N ASP A 34 -1.46 12.47 -7.95
CA ASP A 34 -2.62 11.58 -8.15
C ASP A 34 -2.51 10.34 -7.24
N LYS A 35 -1.30 9.81 -7.06
CA LYS A 35 -1.04 8.72 -6.12
C LYS A 35 -1.35 9.13 -4.68
N ALA A 36 -0.89 10.31 -4.26
CA ALA A 36 -1.15 10.82 -2.93
C ALA A 36 -2.65 11.03 -2.67
N ILE A 37 -3.40 11.56 -3.65
CA ILE A 37 -4.86 11.71 -3.57
C ILE A 37 -5.53 10.35 -3.40
N LEU A 38 -5.12 9.35 -4.18
CA LEU A 38 -5.65 7.98 -4.06
C LEU A 38 -5.41 7.41 -2.66
N LEU A 39 -4.17 7.45 -2.18
CA LEU A 39 -3.78 6.89 -0.88
C LEU A 39 -4.52 7.54 0.29
N LEU A 40 -4.61 8.89 0.30
CA LEU A 40 -5.32 9.63 1.33
C LEU A 40 -6.81 9.23 1.38
N ASN A 41 -7.47 9.17 0.24
CA ASN A 41 -8.90 8.85 0.19
C ASN A 41 -9.17 7.38 0.49
N LEU A 42 -8.28 6.47 0.07
CA LEU A 42 -8.38 5.05 0.39
C LEU A 42 -8.17 4.79 1.87
N ALA A 43 -7.13 5.40 2.49
CA ALA A 43 -6.88 5.30 3.93
C ALA A 43 -8.06 5.83 4.75
N SER A 44 -8.60 7.00 4.39
CA SER A 44 -9.79 7.58 5.04
C SER A 44 -11.01 6.65 4.91
N SER A 45 -11.22 6.04 3.74
CA SER A 45 -12.35 5.15 3.51
C SER A 45 -12.24 3.85 4.28
N LEU A 46 -11.05 3.27 4.38
CA LEU A 46 -10.77 2.07 5.18
C LEU A 46 -10.97 2.34 6.67
N THR A 47 -10.50 3.49 7.16
CA THR A 47 -10.71 3.92 8.55
C THR A 47 -12.19 4.09 8.86
N ARG A 48 -12.97 4.68 7.95
CA ARG A 48 -14.44 4.77 8.10
C ARG A 48 -15.15 3.42 8.02
N ALA A 49 -14.56 2.44 7.34
CA ALA A 49 -15.04 1.06 7.34
C ALA A 49 -14.69 0.29 8.63
N GLY A 50 -14.02 0.93 9.59
CA GLY A 50 -13.71 0.37 10.90
C GLY A 50 -12.32 -0.26 11.02
N SER A 51 -11.46 -0.19 10.00
CA SER A 51 -10.09 -0.72 10.07
C SER A 51 -9.16 0.28 10.75
N ASP A 52 -8.22 -0.21 11.55
CA ASP A 52 -7.06 0.58 11.97
C ASP A 52 -6.03 0.60 10.82
N VAL A 53 -5.80 1.79 10.28
CA VAL A 53 -5.02 1.98 9.05
C VAL A 53 -3.74 2.74 9.33
N LEU A 54 -2.63 2.17 8.86
CA LEU A 54 -1.34 2.86 8.80
C LEU A 54 -0.95 3.12 7.35
N LEU A 55 -0.72 4.38 7.01
CA LEU A 55 -0.18 4.79 5.72
C LEU A 55 1.32 5.02 5.85
N LEU A 56 2.13 4.17 5.20
CA LEU A 56 3.59 4.27 5.22
C LEU A 56 4.09 4.95 3.94
N ASP A 57 4.73 6.11 4.10
CA ASP A 57 5.47 6.78 3.03
C ASP A 57 6.84 6.11 2.86
N ALA A 58 6.99 5.34 1.79
CA ALA A 58 8.23 4.63 1.44
C ALA A 58 8.84 5.12 0.11
N CYS A 59 8.39 6.29 -0.38
CA CYS A 59 8.94 6.94 -1.57
C CYS A 59 10.21 7.73 -1.24
N SER A 60 10.87 8.21 -2.31
CA SER A 60 12.01 9.11 -2.18
C SER A 60 11.61 10.44 -1.52
N PRO A 61 12.52 11.16 -0.84
CA PRO A 61 12.21 12.38 -0.10
C PRO A 61 11.49 13.46 -0.92
N SER A 62 11.74 13.54 -2.22
CA SER A 62 11.11 14.51 -3.13
C SER A 62 9.61 14.27 -3.34
N ASN A 63 9.13 13.06 -3.04
CA ASN A 63 7.74 12.65 -3.23
C ASN A 63 7.01 12.40 -1.91
N ALA A 64 7.56 12.85 -0.79
CA ALA A 64 7.13 12.49 0.55
C ALA A 64 5.65 12.84 0.83
N LEU A 65 4.83 11.81 0.96
CA LEU A 65 3.41 11.90 1.30
C LEU A 65 3.21 12.38 2.75
N ALA A 66 4.07 11.94 3.68
CA ALA A 66 4.03 12.32 5.08
C ALA A 66 4.19 13.84 5.27
N GLN A 67 4.99 14.52 4.42
CA GLN A 67 5.08 15.97 4.41
C GLN A 67 3.74 16.65 4.15
N ARG A 68 3.00 16.16 3.16
CA ARG A 68 1.68 16.68 2.77
C ARG A 68 0.63 16.48 3.86
N LEU A 69 0.79 15.44 4.69
CA LEU A 69 -0.10 15.09 5.79
C LEU A 69 0.32 15.71 7.14
N GLY A 70 1.30 16.62 7.14
CA GLY A 70 1.75 17.31 8.36
C GLY A 70 2.64 16.46 9.28
N ALA A 71 3.06 15.28 8.86
CA ALA A 71 3.90 14.36 9.64
C ALA A 71 5.41 14.52 9.36
N ALA A 72 5.83 15.64 8.80
CA ALA A 72 7.23 15.89 8.43
C ALA A 72 8.24 15.82 9.61
N ARG A 73 7.78 16.04 10.84
CA ARG A 73 8.61 16.04 12.04
C ARG A 73 8.64 14.73 12.80
N ALA A 74 7.81 13.74 12.43
CA ALA A 74 7.83 12.41 13.04
C ALA A 74 9.19 11.74 12.85
N ALA A 75 9.55 10.82 13.75
CA ALA A 75 10.70 9.96 13.54
C ALA A 75 10.48 9.06 12.29
N THR A 76 11.56 8.63 11.64
CA THR A 76 11.47 7.66 10.54
C THR A 76 11.72 6.25 11.05
N LEU A 77 11.22 5.27 10.32
CA LEU A 77 11.46 3.87 10.65
C LEU A 77 12.95 3.52 10.55
N MET A 78 13.70 4.20 9.66
CA MET A 78 15.15 4.04 9.56
C MET A 78 15.87 4.53 10.81
N GLN A 79 15.43 5.63 11.44
CA GLN A 79 15.99 6.10 12.72
C GLN A 79 15.72 5.09 13.86
N VAL A 80 14.58 4.39 13.84
CA VAL A 80 14.32 3.30 14.79
C VAL A 80 15.26 2.11 14.53
N ALA A 81 15.47 1.75 13.26
CA ALA A 81 16.41 0.70 12.88
C ALA A 81 17.86 0.99 13.35
N ARG A 82 18.24 2.28 13.37
CA ARG A 82 19.52 2.75 13.89
C ARG A 82 19.56 2.91 15.43
N GLN A 83 18.43 2.69 16.11
CA GLN A 83 18.29 2.89 17.56
C GLN A 83 18.42 4.36 18.01
N GLU A 84 18.17 5.31 17.11
CA GLU A 84 18.22 6.75 17.38
C GLU A 84 16.90 7.26 17.96
N ARG A 85 15.76 6.59 17.67
CA ARG A 85 14.41 6.95 18.07
C ARG A 85 13.59 5.75 18.48
N GLY A 86 12.54 6.00 19.26
CA GLY A 86 11.56 5.00 19.66
C GLY A 86 10.51 4.74 18.56
N LEU A 87 9.99 3.51 18.49
CA LEU A 87 8.97 3.15 17.50
C LEU A 87 7.66 3.95 17.70
N ASN A 88 7.34 4.31 18.94
CA ASN A 88 6.18 5.15 19.29
C ASN A 88 6.27 6.59 18.77
N GLU A 89 7.43 7.03 18.30
CA GLU A 89 7.63 8.36 17.71
C GLU A 89 7.41 8.39 16.18
N VAL A 90 7.22 7.21 15.54
CA VAL A 90 7.17 7.06 14.07
C VAL A 90 5.78 7.35 13.53
N ALA A 91 4.75 6.75 14.11
CA ALA A 91 3.38 6.87 13.62
C ALA A 91 2.70 8.11 14.23
N GLN A 92 2.13 8.94 13.35
CA GLN A 92 1.34 10.11 13.74
C GLN A 92 -0.11 9.97 13.29
N ARG A 93 -1.05 10.18 14.20
CA ARG A 93 -2.47 10.18 13.88
C ARG A 93 -2.84 11.42 13.08
N THR A 94 -3.54 11.24 11.98
CA THR A 94 -4.06 12.32 11.14
C THR A 94 -5.46 12.77 11.61
N ALA A 95 -5.89 13.94 11.15
CA ALA A 95 -7.25 14.43 11.40
C ALA A 95 -8.32 13.54 10.76
N GLN A 96 -7.99 12.77 9.71
CA GLN A 96 -8.87 11.83 9.04
C GLN A 96 -9.00 10.49 9.78
N GLY A 97 -8.26 10.28 10.87
CA GLY A 97 -8.38 9.14 11.75
C GLY A 97 -7.47 7.95 11.43
N PHE A 98 -6.72 7.94 10.34
CA PHE A 98 -5.66 6.96 10.10
C PHE A 98 -4.30 7.47 10.64
N SER A 99 -3.34 6.56 10.79
CA SER A 99 -1.97 6.92 11.15
C SER A 99 -1.08 7.05 9.91
N VAL A 100 -0.07 7.93 9.96
CA VAL A 100 0.94 8.06 8.90
C VAL A 100 2.33 7.91 9.48
N ALA A 101 3.22 7.24 8.73
CA ALA A 101 4.61 7.02 9.07
C ALA A 101 5.51 7.23 7.85
N THR A 102 6.79 7.49 8.07
CA THR A 102 7.81 7.61 7.01
C THR A 102 8.85 6.50 7.16
N LEU A 103 9.17 5.82 6.07
CA LEU A 103 10.20 4.79 6.06
C LEU A 103 11.60 5.39 6.28
N ALA A 104 11.99 6.36 5.46
CA ALA A 104 13.27 7.07 5.54
C ALA A 104 13.16 8.43 4.83
N ARG A 105 14.06 9.36 5.18
CA ARG A 105 14.22 10.65 4.47
C ARG A 105 15.43 10.69 3.57
N GLU A 106 16.29 9.72 3.67
CA GLU A 106 17.47 9.54 2.85
C GLU A 106 17.29 8.41 1.83
N ASN A 107 18.18 8.37 0.84
CA ASN A 107 18.24 7.26 -0.11
C ASN A 107 18.76 6.00 0.61
N LEU A 108 17.97 4.94 0.60
CA LEU A 108 18.26 3.69 1.30
C LEU A 108 19.22 2.76 0.53
N LYS A 109 19.49 2.99 -0.75
CA LYS A 109 20.23 2.06 -1.62
C LYS A 109 21.59 1.65 -1.03
N GLY A 110 22.41 2.60 -0.61
CA GLY A 110 23.71 2.30 0.01
C GLY A 110 23.61 1.71 1.41
N ILE A 111 22.61 2.16 2.17
CA ILE A 111 22.42 1.76 3.57
C ILE A 111 21.97 0.31 3.69
N LEU A 112 21.12 -0.15 2.77
CA LEU A 112 20.56 -1.50 2.77
C LEU A 112 21.54 -2.56 2.23
N GLN A 113 22.73 -2.18 1.74
CA GLN A 113 23.83 -3.10 1.49
C GLN A 113 24.41 -3.69 2.80
N ASP A 114 24.27 -2.95 3.92
CA ASP A 114 24.56 -3.51 5.24
C ASP A 114 23.41 -4.43 5.69
N ALA A 115 23.68 -5.73 5.73
CA ALA A 115 22.71 -6.75 6.13
C ALA A 115 22.14 -6.56 7.53
N VAL A 116 22.91 -5.95 8.46
CA VAL A 116 22.47 -5.67 9.83
C VAL A 116 21.43 -4.55 9.81
N GLN A 117 21.67 -3.47 9.08
CA GLN A 117 20.73 -2.36 8.94
C GLN A 117 19.46 -2.81 8.21
N ALA A 118 19.59 -3.57 7.12
CA ALA A 118 18.47 -4.12 6.38
C ALA A 118 17.57 -5.01 7.28
N ARG A 119 18.18 -5.88 8.10
CA ARG A 119 17.45 -6.74 9.04
C ARG A 119 16.75 -5.93 10.14
N ARG A 120 17.41 -4.92 10.70
CA ARG A 120 16.82 -4.04 11.73
C ARG A 120 15.63 -3.26 11.17
N LEU A 121 15.76 -2.71 9.96
CA LEU A 121 14.65 -2.01 9.28
C LEU A 121 13.48 -2.98 9.01
N ALA A 122 13.76 -4.19 8.54
CA ALA A 122 12.72 -5.20 8.29
C ALA A 122 12.00 -5.60 9.58
N ASN A 123 12.71 -5.73 10.70
CA ASN A 123 12.12 -6.02 12.01
C ASN A 123 11.24 -4.84 12.49
N ALA A 124 11.75 -3.60 12.42
CA ALA A 124 10.99 -2.40 12.80
C ALA A 124 9.73 -2.25 11.96
N PHE A 125 9.82 -2.51 10.63
CA PHE A 125 8.68 -2.53 9.73
C PHE A 125 7.63 -3.59 10.16
N GLY A 126 8.07 -4.81 10.48
CA GLY A 126 7.18 -5.89 10.92
C GLY A 126 6.44 -5.54 12.21
N VAL A 127 7.14 -4.96 13.21
CA VAL A 127 6.53 -4.52 14.47
C VAL A 127 5.57 -3.35 14.23
N LEU A 128 5.93 -2.37 13.40
CA LEU A 128 5.04 -1.26 13.07
C LEU A 128 3.78 -1.75 12.33
N ALA A 129 3.93 -2.67 11.38
CA ALA A 129 2.81 -3.24 10.66
C ALA A 129 1.82 -3.95 11.60
N SER A 130 2.32 -4.68 12.61
CA SER A 130 1.46 -5.42 13.57
C SER A 130 0.61 -4.53 14.47
N GLN A 131 0.80 -3.21 14.43
CA GLN A 131 0.02 -2.23 15.20
C GLN A 131 -1.23 -1.73 14.45
N SER A 132 -1.50 -2.26 13.26
CA SER A 132 -2.66 -1.88 12.45
C SER A 132 -3.26 -3.10 11.75
N ASP A 133 -4.54 -3.02 11.38
CA ASP A 133 -5.20 -4.06 10.60
C ASP A 133 -4.68 -4.06 9.15
N ILE A 134 -4.50 -2.86 8.58
CA ILE A 134 -4.07 -2.65 7.21
C ILE A 134 -2.94 -1.61 7.17
N MET A 135 -1.80 -1.99 6.60
CA MET A 135 -0.73 -1.07 6.23
C MET A 135 -0.80 -0.80 4.73
N LEU A 136 -1.16 0.43 4.36
CA LEU A 136 -1.02 0.94 3.00
C LEU A 136 0.38 1.50 2.82
N VAL A 137 1.11 1.03 1.82
CA VAL A 137 2.47 1.50 1.54
C VAL A 137 2.48 2.32 0.27
N ASP A 138 2.88 3.57 0.38
CA ASP A 138 3.25 4.42 -0.76
C ASP A 138 4.60 3.94 -1.28
N ALA A 139 4.57 2.99 -2.23
CA ALA A 139 5.75 2.26 -2.67
C ALA A 139 6.29 2.79 -3.99
N GLU A 140 7.60 2.82 -4.09
CA GLU A 140 8.33 3.10 -5.32
C GLU A 140 9.34 1.98 -5.57
N LEU A 141 9.53 1.58 -6.83
CA LEU A 141 10.59 0.65 -7.20
C LEU A 141 11.90 1.42 -7.31
N ASP A 142 12.94 0.93 -6.67
CA ASP A 142 14.28 1.49 -6.81
C ASP A 142 14.87 1.23 -8.21
N ALA A 143 16.10 1.73 -8.45
CA ALA A 143 16.76 1.57 -9.73
C ALA A 143 17.10 0.10 -10.08
N ASP A 144 17.16 -0.77 -9.09
CA ASP A 144 17.42 -2.19 -9.23
C ASP A 144 16.12 -3.02 -9.22
N ASP A 145 14.99 -2.35 -9.46
CA ASP A 145 13.62 -2.90 -9.52
C ASP A 145 13.10 -3.49 -8.20
N GLY A 146 13.78 -3.21 -7.07
CA GLY A 146 13.46 -3.73 -5.75
C GLY A 146 12.54 -2.84 -4.92
N PHE A 147 12.11 -3.38 -3.78
CA PHE A 147 11.51 -2.61 -2.70
C PHE A 147 12.48 -2.55 -1.52
N PRO A 148 12.54 -1.44 -0.79
CA PRO A 148 13.48 -1.26 0.30
C PRO A 148 13.30 -2.24 1.47
N VAL A 149 12.11 -2.80 1.62
CA VAL A 149 11.80 -3.79 2.67
C VAL A 149 11.17 -5.03 2.04
N PRO A 150 11.71 -6.25 2.28
CA PRO A 150 11.19 -7.49 1.70
C PRO A 150 9.72 -7.78 2.03
N ALA A 151 9.21 -7.30 3.16
CA ALA A 151 7.81 -7.47 3.54
C ALA A 151 6.84 -6.75 2.58
N MET A 152 7.25 -5.65 1.95
CA MET A 152 6.47 -4.92 0.94
C MET A 152 6.23 -5.78 -0.32
N GLN A 153 7.15 -6.71 -0.61
CA GLN A 153 7.03 -7.64 -1.74
C GLN A 153 6.08 -8.80 -1.44
N ARG A 154 5.95 -9.22 -0.18
CA ARG A 154 5.14 -10.38 0.22
C ARG A 154 3.65 -10.08 0.30
N GLY A 155 3.30 -8.82 0.56
CA GLY A 155 1.92 -8.34 0.61
C GLY A 155 1.26 -8.24 -0.76
N GLU A 156 0.10 -7.65 -0.82
CA GLU A 156 -0.54 -7.31 -2.09
C GLU A 156 0.19 -6.16 -2.76
N ILE A 157 0.34 -6.24 -4.07
CA ILE A 157 0.90 -5.15 -4.87
C ILE A 157 -0.19 -4.67 -5.83
N ILE A 158 -0.54 -3.40 -5.72
CA ILE A 158 -1.52 -2.73 -6.57
C ILE A 158 -0.80 -1.72 -7.45
N VAL A 159 -1.04 -1.79 -8.75
CA VAL A 159 -0.56 -0.82 -9.73
C VAL A 159 -1.70 0.14 -10.08
N GLN A 160 -1.50 1.42 -9.75
CA GLN A 160 -2.42 2.50 -10.15
C GLN A 160 -2.14 2.89 -11.59
N VAL A 161 -3.20 2.99 -12.40
CA VAL A 161 -3.13 3.38 -13.79
C VAL A 161 -4.24 4.37 -14.14
N ALA A 162 -3.94 5.37 -14.97
CA ALA A 162 -4.94 6.28 -15.55
C ALA A 162 -5.33 5.86 -16.96
N ASN A 163 -6.49 6.33 -17.43
CA ASN A 163 -6.96 6.11 -18.79
C ASN A 163 -6.21 7.03 -19.79
N SER A 164 -4.91 6.79 -19.93
CA SER A 164 -4.05 7.46 -20.92
C SER A 164 -3.00 6.51 -21.46
N GLY A 165 -2.63 6.67 -22.73
CA GLY A 165 -1.64 5.80 -23.39
C GLY A 165 -0.30 5.75 -22.64
N SER A 166 0.18 6.90 -22.15
CA SER A 166 1.42 6.99 -21.36
C SER A 166 1.34 6.22 -20.04
N SER A 167 0.23 6.36 -19.31
CA SER A 167 0.03 5.65 -18.05
C SER A 167 -0.09 4.13 -18.27
N ILE A 168 -0.83 3.70 -19.30
CA ILE A 168 -0.96 2.28 -19.64
C ILE A 168 0.40 1.67 -20.00
N THR A 169 1.21 2.37 -20.80
CA THR A 169 2.56 1.92 -21.15
C THR A 169 3.47 1.84 -19.90
N SER A 170 3.41 2.84 -19.04
CA SER A 170 4.16 2.85 -17.78
C SER A 170 3.71 1.74 -16.83
N ALA A 171 2.39 1.48 -16.73
CA ALA A 171 1.85 0.38 -15.93
C ALA A 171 2.36 -0.98 -16.43
N TYR A 172 2.37 -1.20 -17.74
CA TYR A 172 2.93 -2.42 -18.32
C TYR A 172 4.43 -2.58 -18.00
N ALA A 173 5.20 -1.50 -18.09
CA ALA A 173 6.62 -1.51 -17.74
C ALA A 173 6.84 -1.85 -16.24
N ILE A 174 6.03 -1.27 -15.33
CA ILE A 174 6.04 -1.60 -13.90
C ILE A 174 5.71 -3.08 -13.68
N ILE A 175 4.66 -3.61 -14.30
CA ILE A 175 4.27 -5.02 -14.18
C ILE A 175 5.40 -5.94 -14.70
N LYS A 176 6.03 -5.59 -15.82
CA LYS A 176 7.19 -6.34 -16.36
C LYS A 176 8.35 -6.37 -15.37
N ARG A 177 8.70 -5.24 -14.76
CA ARG A 177 9.76 -5.14 -13.72
C ARG A 177 9.39 -5.99 -12.51
N LEU A 178 8.18 -5.84 -11.98
CA LEU A 178 7.68 -6.63 -10.85
C LEU A 178 7.67 -8.13 -11.14
N SER A 179 7.29 -8.54 -12.35
CA SER A 179 7.31 -9.97 -12.72
C SER A 179 8.71 -10.54 -12.84
N GLY A 180 9.67 -9.74 -13.30
CA GLY A 180 11.09 -10.11 -13.31
C GLY A 180 11.65 -10.31 -11.91
N LEU A 181 11.27 -9.44 -10.96
CA LEU A 181 11.72 -9.51 -9.57
C LEU A 181 11.02 -10.62 -8.76
N LEU A 182 9.68 -10.74 -8.90
CA LEU A 182 8.84 -11.51 -7.98
C LEU A 182 8.28 -12.80 -8.60
N GLY A 183 8.61 -13.05 -9.87
CA GLY A 183 8.08 -14.20 -10.61
C GLY A 183 6.60 -14.04 -11.00
N ARG A 184 5.96 -15.18 -11.30
CA ARG A 184 4.58 -15.25 -11.82
C ARG A 184 3.53 -15.18 -10.73
N ARG A 185 3.45 -14.05 -10.02
CA ARG A 185 2.38 -13.81 -9.05
C ARG A 185 1.33 -12.85 -9.61
N SER A 186 0.14 -12.81 -8.99
CA SER A 186 -0.89 -11.84 -9.35
C SER A 186 -0.55 -10.44 -8.85
N PHE A 187 -0.89 -9.43 -9.68
CA PHE A 187 -0.84 -8.01 -9.31
C PHE A 187 -2.22 -7.39 -9.47
N GLY A 188 -2.59 -6.51 -8.51
CA GLY A 188 -3.82 -5.75 -8.56
C GLY A 188 -3.71 -4.56 -9.52
N ILE A 189 -4.77 -4.28 -10.27
CA ILE A 189 -4.89 -3.09 -11.12
C ILE A 189 -6.01 -2.21 -10.59
N LEU A 190 -5.68 -0.94 -10.30
CA LEU A 190 -6.62 0.08 -9.89
C LEU A 190 -6.62 1.21 -10.92
N VAL A 191 -7.75 1.41 -11.59
CA VAL A 191 -7.87 2.45 -12.63
C VAL A 191 -8.42 3.73 -12.01
N THR A 192 -7.81 4.89 -12.32
CA THR A 192 -8.25 6.19 -11.81
C THR A 192 -8.53 7.17 -12.94
N GLY A 193 -9.49 8.09 -12.72
CA GLY A 193 -9.85 9.13 -13.68
C GLY A 193 -10.61 8.65 -14.91
N ALA A 194 -11.32 7.53 -14.83
CA ALA A 194 -12.04 6.91 -15.95
C ALA A 194 -13.47 6.53 -15.56
N ALA A 195 -14.39 6.56 -16.53
CA ALA A 195 -15.70 5.96 -16.38
C ALA A 195 -15.56 4.42 -16.30
N GLU A 196 -16.59 3.74 -15.78
CA GLU A 196 -16.58 2.30 -15.55
C GLU A 196 -16.18 1.48 -16.78
N LEU A 197 -16.80 1.79 -17.93
CA LEU A 197 -16.57 1.08 -19.17
C LEU A 197 -15.12 1.27 -19.67
N GLU A 198 -14.61 2.49 -19.59
CA GLU A 198 -13.22 2.82 -19.95
C GLU A 198 -12.23 2.13 -19.02
N ALA A 199 -12.48 2.16 -17.72
CA ALA A 199 -11.65 1.50 -16.72
C ALA A 199 -11.59 -0.01 -16.95
N ARG A 200 -12.73 -0.61 -17.29
CA ARG A 200 -12.79 -2.03 -17.66
C ARG A 200 -11.96 -2.33 -18.91
N GLN A 201 -12.01 -1.47 -19.93
CA GLN A 201 -11.21 -1.64 -21.15
C GLN A 201 -9.71 -1.53 -20.87
N VAL A 202 -9.29 -0.54 -20.06
CA VAL A 202 -7.89 -0.40 -19.63
C VAL A 202 -7.42 -1.67 -18.92
N TYR A 203 -8.20 -2.19 -17.98
CA TYR A 203 -7.88 -3.43 -17.27
C TYR A 203 -7.76 -4.63 -18.22
N VAL A 204 -8.75 -4.83 -19.10
CA VAL A 204 -8.76 -5.97 -20.03
C VAL A 204 -7.54 -5.95 -20.94
N ASN A 205 -7.19 -4.78 -21.49
CA ASN A 205 -6.03 -4.63 -22.38
C ASN A 205 -4.71 -4.95 -21.65
N LEU A 206 -4.55 -4.43 -20.42
CA LEU A 206 -3.37 -4.73 -19.60
C LEU A 206 -3.31 -6.20 -19.21
N ALA A 207 -4.43 -6.80 -18.81
CA ALA A 207 -4.50 -8.20 -18.40
C ALA A 207 -4.18 -9.15 -19.58
N GLN A 208 -4.69 -8.87 -20.77
CA GLN A 208 -4.37 -9.63 -21.97
C GLN A 208 -2.88 -9.53 -22.34
N ALA A 209 -2.32 -8.31 -22.30
CA ALA A 209 -0.90 -8.10 -22.59
C ALA A 209 0.01 -8.79 -21.55
N ALA A 210 -0.29 -8.66 -20.26
CA ALA A 210 0.47 -9.30 -19.18
C ALA A 210 0.39 -10.83 -19.26
N SER A 211 -0.80 -11.39 -19.51
CA SER A 211 -0.98 -12.83 -19.69
C SER A 211 -0.20 -13.36 -20.90
N ARG A 212 -0.32 -12.66 -22.04
CA ARG A 212 0.27 -13.11 -23.30
C ARG A 212 1.81 -13.04 -23.31
N TYR A 213 2.38 -11.95 -22.78
CA TYR A 213 3.81 -11.67 -22.96
C TYR A 213 4.64 -11.90 -21.69
N LEU A 214 4.02 -11.87 -20.51
CA LEU A 214 4.71 -12.03 -19.24
C LEU A 214 4.28 -13.31 -18.49
N ALA A 215 3.21 -13.97 -18.93
CA ALA A 215 2.55 -15.09 -18.25
C ALA A 215 2.19 -14.75 -16.78
N VAL A 216 1.73 -13.51 -16.54
CA VAL A 216 1.37 -12.95 -15.23
C VAL A 216 -0.13 -12.69 -15.18
N PRO A 217 -0.86 -13.22 -14.20
CA PRO A 217 -2.25 -12.88 -13.98
C PRO A 217 -2.38 -11.50 -13.34
N LEU A 218 -3.37 -10.72 -13.79
CA LEU A 218 -3.76 -9.46 -13.16
C LEU A 218 -5.16 -9.60 -12.56
N THR A 219 -5.38 -8.91 -11.45
CA THR A 219 -6.69 -8.86 -10.76
C THR A 219 -7.20 -7.42 -10.77
N SER A 220 -8.46 -7.22 -11.14
CA SER A 220 -9.09 -5.90 -11.04
C SER A 220 -9.42 -5.59 -9.59
N ILE A 221 -8.84 -4.52 -9.05
CA ILE A 221 -9.19 -4.01 -7.71
C ILE A 221 -10.42 -3.09 -7.80
N GLY A 222 -10.57 -2.42 -8.95
CA GLY A 222 -11.68 -1.51 -9.22
C GLY A 222 -11.24 -0.22 -9.90
N TRP A 223 -12.10 0.80 -9.83
CA TRP A 223 -11.81 2.09 -10.43
C TRP A 223 -12.33 3.25 -9.59
N VAL A 224 -11.75 4.44 -9.81
CA VAL A 224 -12.21 5.72 -9.26
C VAL A 224 -12.51 6.63 -10.44
N PRO A 225 -13.75 7.15 -10.60
CA PRO A 225 -14.10 8.02 -11.71
C PRO A 225 -13.39 9.38 -11.63
N ALA A 226 -13.30 10.07 -12.78
CA ALA A 226 -12.99 11.49 -12.79
C ALA A 226 -14.13 12.24 -12.08
N ASP A 227 -13.81 13.01 -11.05
CA ASP A 227 -14.82 13.66 -10.21
C ASP A 227 -14.33 15.05 -9.77
N ILE A 228 -15.17 16.07 -10.01
CA ILE A 228 -14.85 17.45 -9.63
C ILE A 228 -14.82 17.63 -8.11
N ASP A 229 -15.64 16.88 -7.37
CA ASP A 229 -15.71 16.96 -5.92
C ASP A 229 -14.48 16.29 -5.26
N LEU A 230 -13.85 15.32 -5.93
CA LEU A 230 -12.57 14.78 -5.52
C LEU A 230 -11.47 15.86 -5.56
N ARG A 231 -11.45 16.68 -6.62
CA ARG A 231 -10.51 17.82 -6.72
C ARG A 231 -10.80 18.87 -5.66
N ARG A 232 -12.07 19.27 -5.51
CA ARG A 232 -12.49 20.22 -4.46
C ARG A 232 -12.12 19.76 -3.05
N ALA A 233 -12.34 18.47 -2.75
CA ALA A 233 -11.94 17.90 -1.46
C ALA A 233 -10.43 17.98 -1.24
N THR A 234 -9.65 17.72 -2.30
CA THR A 234 -8.19 17.83 -2.27
C THR A 234 -7.73 19.27 -1.99
N ASP A 235 -8.35 20.26 -2.65
CA ASP A 235 -8.06 21.69 -2.45
C ASP A 235 -8.40 22.13 -1.01
N LEU A 236 -9.41 21.52 -0.40
CA LEU A 236 -9.79 21.73 1.00
C LEU A 236 -8.90 20.95 1.99
N GLY A 237 -7.93 20.16 1.53
CA GLY A 237 -7.11 19.29 2.37
C GLY A 237 -7.89 18.17 3.07
N ARG A 238 -9.04 17.75 2.51
CA ARG A 238 -9.94 16.75 3.08
C ARG A 238 -10.09 15.55 2.17
N ALA A 239 -10.44 14.40 2.74
CA ALA A 239 -10.86 13.25 1.95
C ALA A 239 -12.24 13.51 1.34
N VAL A 240 -12.47 13.01 0.10
CA VAL A 240 -13.76 13.18 -0.58
C VAL A 240 -14.91 12.48 0.15
N VAL A 241 -14.62 11.37 0.83
CA VAL A 241 -15.61 10.63 1.65
C VAL A 241 -16.10 11.44 2.86
N ASP A 242 -15.34 12.45 3.28
CA ASP A 242 -15.66 13.35 4.40
C ASP A 242 -16.26 14.67 3.91
N ALA A 243 -15.74 15.22 2.81
CA ALA A 243 -16.16 16.51 2.31
C ALA A 243 -17.44 16.40 1.44
N PHE A 244 -17.51 15.35 0.59
CA PHE A 244 -18.59 15.14 -0.37
C PHE A 244 -19.01 13.66 -0.41
N PRO A 245 -19.69 13.14 0.63
CA PRO A 245 -19.95 11.71 0.77
C PRO A 245 -20.83 11.10 -0.32
N MET A 246 -21.60 11.94 -1.06
CA MET A 246 -22.45 11.49 -2.16
C MET A 246 -21.75 11.56 -3.53
N ALA A 247 -20.53 12.10 -3.63
CA ALA A 247 -19.76 12.16 -4.86
C ALA A 247 -19.46 10.76 -5.42
N GLY A 248 -19.38 10.64 -6.74
CA GLY A 248 -19.07 9.36 -7.40
C GLY A 248 -17.76 8.76 -6.96
N ALA A 249 -16.73 9.61 -6.79
CA ALA A 249 -15.44 9.19 -6.24
C ALA A 249 -15.56 8.68 -4.79
N ALA A 250 -16.38 9.31 -3.94
CA ALA A 250 -16.61 8.87 -2.56
C ALA A 250 -17.27 7.48 -2.52
N VAL A 251 -18.23 7.22 -3.40
CA VAL A 251 -18.86 5.90 -3.56
C VAL A 251 -17.82 4.87 -4.01
N ALA A 252 -16.98 5.22 -4.99
CA ALA A 252 -15.91 4.34 -5.48
C ALA A 252 -14.91 3.98 -4.36
N PHE A 253 -14.44 4.95 -3.58
CA PHE A 253 -13.52 4.71 -2.47
C PHE A 253 -14.13 3.82 -1.38
N ARG A 254 -15.42 3.99 -1.04
CA ARG A 254 -16.10 3.08 -0.10
C ARG A 254 -16.19 1.65 -0.64
N ARG A 255 -16.45 1.48 -1.94
CA ARG A 255 -16.46 0.15 -2.59
C ARG A 255 -15.07 -0.49 -2.55
N LEU A 256 -14.02 0.27 -2.87
CA LEU A 256 -12.63 -0.21 -2.79
C LEU A 256 -12.26 -0.61 -1.36
N ALA A 257 -12.61 0.19 -0.36
CA ALA A 257 -12.38 -0.14 1.04
C ALA A 257 -13.10 -1.44 1.45
N GLY A 258 -14.37 -1.59 1.09
CA GLY A 258 -15.12 -2.82 1.34
C GLY A 258 -14.49 -4.05 0.66
N HIS A 259 -14.02 -3.91 -0.59
CA HIS A 259 -13.31 -4.99 -1.29
C HIS A 259 -12.01 -5.38 -0.55
N LEU A 260 -11.22 -4.39 -0.15
CA LEU A 260 -9.98 -4.65 0.59
C LEU A 260 -10.22 -5.25 1.97
N VAL A 261 -11.23 -4.84 2.71
CA VAL A 261 -11.56 -5.45 4.01
C VAL A 261 -11.99 -6.91 3.84
N ASN A 262 -12.90 -7.21 2.90
CA ASN A 262 -13.48 -8.55 2.72
C ASN A 262 -12.46 -9.58 2.19
N THR A 263 -11.56 -9.19 1.27
CA THR A 263 -10.51 -10.10 0.77
C THR A 263 -9.48 -10.45 1.85
N GLY A 264 -9.30 -9.61 2.86
CA GLY A 264 -8.48 -9.93 4.04
C GLY A 264 -9.06 -11.06 4.89
N SER A 265 -10.38 -11.10 5.05
CA SER A 265 -11.07 -12.13 5.84
C SER A 265 -10.99 -13.52 5.18
N SER A 266 -11.11 -13.61 3.86
CA SER A 266 -11.05 -14.89 3.14
C SER A 266 -9.66 -15.55 3.14
N VAL A 267 -8.59 -14.76 3.18
CA VAL A 267 -7.20 -15.26 3.27
C VAL A 267 -6.91 -15.78 4.69
N ALA A 268 -7.50 -15.18 5.71
CA ALA A 268 -7.39 -15.66 7.08
C ALA A 268 -8.10 -17.02 7.27
N GLU A 269 -9.31 -17.20 6.73
CA GLU A 269 -10.05 -18.47 6.82
C GLU A 269 -9.37 -19.63 6.07
N SER A 270 -8.77 -19.38 4.90
CA SER A 270 -8.04 -20.40 4.13
C SER A 270 -6.72 -20.85 4.78
N ALA A 271 -6.20 -20.11 5.76
CA ALA A 271 -5.01 -20.49 6.52
C ALA A 271 -5.35 -21.39 7.73
N TYR A 272 -6.63 -21.63 8.02
CA TYR A 272 -7.14 -22.46 9.12
C TYR A 272 -7.84 -23.75 8.63
N ALA A 273 -7.94 -23.98 7.32
CA ALA A 273 -8.44 -25.18 6.70
C ALA A 273 -7.27 -26.04 6.16
#